data_1933f119b87946d5acd59b3366cba381
#
_entry.id   1933f119b87946d5acd59b3366cba381
#
_cell.length_a   1.000
_cell.length_b   1.000
_cell.length_c   1.000
_cell.angle_alpha   90.00
_cell.angle_beta   90.00
_cell.angle_gamma   90.00
#
_symmetry.space_group_name_H-M   'P 1'
#
loop_
_entity.id
_entity.type
_entity.pdbx_description
1 polymer ?
#
loop_
_entity_poly.entity_id
_entity_poly.type
_entity_poly.pdbx_seq_one_letter_code
_entity_poly.pdbx_strand_id
1 'polypeptide(L)'
;MAAKSAVNGLTKSLALEYGPSGITVNAVPPGFIDTPMLRKAEENGFLGDIEKTIAATPVRRIGKPEDIAAACAFLVSEEAGYITGQIFGVNGGRNT
;
A
#
# COMPACT_ATOMS: atom_id res chain seq x y z
N MET A 1 0.94 15.08 0.76
CA MET A 1 2.42 14.98 0.73
C MET A 1 3.03 14.95 2.12
N ALA A 2 2.74 15.96 2.96
CA ALA A 2 3.25 15.97 4.34
C ALA A 2 2.77 14.77 5.15
N ALA A 3 1.52 14.33 4.96
CA ALA A 3 0.98 13.18 5.67
C ALA A 3 1.70 11.87 5.34
N LYS A 4 2.07 11.67 4.08
CA LYS A 4 2.86 10.49 3.68
C LYS A 4 4.24 10.49 4.31
N SER A 5 4.90 11.64 4.32
CA SER A 5 6.21 11.79 4.94
C SER A 5 6.15 11.53 6.43
N ALA A 6 5.07 11.99 7.10
CA ALA A 6 4.87 11.77 8.53
C ALA A 6 4.69 10.27 8.83
N VAL A 7 3.89 9.55 8.02
CA VAL A 7 3.70 8.11 8.19
C VAL A 7 5.00 7.35 7.97
N ASN A 8 5.76 7.73 6.95
CA ASN A 8 7.05 7.08 6.67
C ASN A 8 8.03 7.31 7.82
N GLY A 9 8.10 8.54 8.33
CA GLY A 9 8.96 8.87 9.46
C GLY A 9 8.55 8.11 10.72
N LEU A 10 7.25 8.06 11.00
CA LEU A 10 6.72 7.34 12.16
C LEU A 10 7.03 5.84 12.05
N THR A 11 6.86 5.25 10.87
CA THR A 11 7.15 3.84 10.62
C THR A 11 8.60 3.53 10.98
N LYS A 12 9.53 4.34 10.51
CA LYS A 12 10.96 4.14 10.76
C LYS A 12 11.31 4.34 12.23
N SER A 13 10.73 5.35 12.86
CA SER A 13 10.96 5.63 14.29
C SER A 13 10.45 4.50 15.15
N LEU A 14 9.26 3.99 14.89
CA LEU A 14 8.68 2.87 15.64
C LEU A 14 9.48 1.58 15.40
N ALA A 15 9.96 1.36 14.19
CA ALA A 15 10.78 0.19 13.89
C ALA A 15 12.07 0.19 14.72
N LEU A 16 12.71 1.35 14.84
CA LEU A 16 13.92 1.48 15.65
C LEU A 16 13.63 1.28 17.14
N GLU A 17 12.52 1.84 17.62
CA GLU A 17 12.14 1.76 19.02
C GLU A 17 11.78 0.34 19.44
N TYR A 18 11.00 -0.37 18.63
CA TYR A 18 10.46 -1.68 18.98
C TYR A 18 11.26 -2.86 18.44
N GLY A 19 12.26 -2.60 17.60
CA GLY A 19 13.14 -3.65 17.08
C GLY A 19 13.76 -4.52 18.18
N PRO A 20 14.32 -3.92 19.24
CA PRO A 20 14.90 -4.71 20.33
C PRO A 20 13.91 -5.61 21.06
N SER A 21 12.62 -5.30 20.98
CA SER A 21 11.55 -6.11 21.56
C SER A 21 11.05 -7.23 20.63
N GLY A 22 11.66 -7.37 19.45
CA GLY A 22 11.25 -8.39 18.47
C GLY A 22 10.01 -8.03 17.68
N ILE A 23 9.66 -6.75 17.62
CA ILE A 23 8.49 -6.26 16.90
C ILE A 23 8.96 -5.61 15.60
N THR A 24 8.34 -5.97 14.47
CA THR A 24 8.58 -5.30 13.19
C THR A 24 7.47 -4.30 12.90
N VAL A 25 7.84 -3.18 12.29
CA VAL A 25 6.87 -2.13 11.95
C VAL A 25 7.14 -1.72 10.50
N ASN A 26 6.15 -1.91 9.66
CA ASN A 26 6.23 -1.58 8.25
C ASN A 26 4.97 -0.83 7.82
N ALA A 27 5.05 -0.08 6.74
CA ALA A 27 3.89 0.58 6.15
C ALA A 27 3.60 -0.06 4.79
N VAL A 28 2.32 -0.22 4.48
CA VAL A 28 1.88 -0.79 3.21
C VAL A 28 0.95 0.22 2.53
N PRO A 29 1.51 1.24 1.88
CA PRO A 29 0.69 2.19 1.16
C PRO A 29 0.11 1.55 -0.10
N PRO A 30 -1.23 1.57 -0.27
CA PRO A 30 -1.85 1.01 -1.45
C PRO A 30 -1.78 1.99 -2.64
N GLY A 31 -1.92 1.45 -3.84
CA GLY A 31 -2.18 2.27 -5.01
C GLY A 31 -3.69 2.44 -5.20
N PHE A 32 -4.13 2.32 -6.43
CA PHE A 32 -5.55 2.46 -6.77
C PHE A 32 -6.24 1.10 -6.62
N ILE A 33 -7.10 0.99 -5.62
CA ILE A 33 -7.70 -0.29 -5.21
C ILE A 33 -9.20 -0.30 -5.49
N ASP A 34 -9.70 -1.43 -5.98
CA ASP A 34 -11.13 -1.65 -6.22
C ASP A 34 -11.87 -1.71 -4.89
N THR A 35 -12.58 -0.65 -4.56
CA THR A 35 -13.32 -0.49 -3.31
C THR A 35 -14.77 -0.10 -3.63
N PRO A 36 -15.68 -0.22 -2.65
CA PRO A 36 -17.06 0.28 -2.84
C PRO A 36 -17.11 1.76 -3.22
N MET A 37 -16.17 2.57 -2.71
CA MET A 37 -16.10 3.99 -3.08
C MET A 37 -15.78 4.15 -4.57
N LEU A 38 -14.88 3.35 -5.12
CA LEU A 38 -14.53 3.38 -6.52
C LEU A 38 -15.72 2.96 -7.40
N ARG A 39 -16.44 1.91 -6.99
CA ARG A 39 -17.64 1.45 -7.69
C ARG A 39 -18.70 2.54 -7.75
N LYS A 40 -18.87 3.28 -6.66
CA LYS A 40 -19.80 4.38 -6.60
C LYS A 40 -19.37 5.52 -7.53
N ALA A 41 -18.08 5.81 -7.61
CA ALA A 41 -17.55 6.80 -8.53
C ALA A 41 -17.83 6.40 -9.98
N GLU A 42 -17.66 5.12 -10.31
CA GLU A 42 -17.96 4.58 -11.63
C GLU A 42 -19.44 4.78 -11.98
N GLU A 43 -20.34 4.48 -11.04
CA GLU A 43 -21.79 4.70 -11.22
C GLU A 43 -22.10 6.18 -11.45
N ASN A 44 -21.32 7.09 -10.87
CA ASN A 44 -21.52 8.53 -10.98
C ASN A 44 -20.84 9.14 -12.23
N GLY A 45 -20.33 8.32 -13.14
CA GLY A 45 -19.80 8.79 -14.41
C GLY A 45 -18.30 9.06 -14.44
N PHE A 46 -17.54 8.56 -13.47
CA PHE A 46 -16.08 8.73 -13.41
C PHE A 46 -15.30 7.58 -14.05
N LEU A 47 -15.96 6.79 -14.91
CA LEU A 47 -15.33 5.64 -15.57
C LEU A 47 -14.11 6.05 -16.41
N GLY A 48 -14.16 7.18 -17.10
CA GLY A 48 -13.05 7.66 -17.91
C GLY A 48 -11.79 7.92 -17.08
N ASP A 49 -11.96 8.45 -15.86
CA ASP A 49 -10.85 8.71 -14.96
C ASP A 49 -10.24 7.40 -14.45
N ILE A 50 -11.08 6.40 -14.22
CA ILE A 50 -10.65 5.06 -13.82
C ILE A 50 -9.83 4.42 -14.93
N GLU A 51 -10.30 4.52 -16.19
CA GLU A 51 -9.59 3.98 -17.33
C GLU A 51 -8.21 4.63 -17.53
N LYS A 52 -8.14 5.95 -17.32
CA LYS A 52 -6.84 6.67 -17.36
C LYS A 52 -5.90 6.17 -16.29
N THR A 53 -6.41 5.91 -15.09
CA THR A 53 -5.64 5.38 -13.98
C THR A 53 -5.09 4.00 -14.30
N ILE A 54 -5.90 3.13 -14.89
CA ILE A 54 -5.49 1.80 -15.31
C ILE A 54 -4.37 1.91 -16.35
N ALA A 55 -4.54 2.79 -17.34
CA ALA A 55 -3.54 2.98 -18.40
C ALA A 55 -2.22 3.53 -17.84
N ALA A 56 -2.27 4.33 -16.77
CA ALA A 56 -1.08 4.88 -16.13
C ALA A 56 -0.43 3.92 -15.13
N THR A 57 -1.07 2.80 -14.83
CA THR A 57 -0.53 1.79 -13.92
C THR A 57 0.28 0.77 -14.71
N PRO A 58 1.58 0.57 -14.40
CA PRO A 58 2.41 -0.36 -15.17
C PRO A 58 1.83 -1.75 -15.35
N VAL A 59 1.19 -2.33 -14.32
CA VAL A 59 0.56 -3.65 -14.46
C VAL A 59 -0.81 -3.62 -15.14
N ARG A 60 -1.27 -2.43 -15.55
CA ARG A 60 -2.48 -2.24 -16.35
C ARG A 60 -3.77 -2.77 -15.73
N ARG A 61 -3.87 -2.67 -14.43
CA ARG A 61 -5.11 -2.98 -13.71
C ARG A 61 -5.15 -2.20 -12.40
N ILE A 62 -6.36 -2.05 -11.85
CA ILE A 62 -6.49 -1.58 -10.48
C ILE A 62 -6.20 -2.76 -9.54
N GLY A 63 -5.76 -2.45 -8.33
CA GLY A 63 -5.52 -3.49 -7.33
C GLY A 63 -6.82 -3.99 -6.73
N LYS A 64 -6.73 -5.12 -6.06
CA LYS A 64 -7.83 -5.71 -5.29
C LYS A 64 -7.47 -5.66 -3.82
N PRO A 65 -8.47 -5.64 -2.92
CA PRO A 65 -8.16 -5.73 -1.48
C PRO A 65 -7.26 -6.90 -1.14
N GLU A 66 -7.39 -8.02 -1.86
CA GLU A 66 -6.56 -9.21 -1.67
C GLU A 66 -5.09 -8.96 -1.96
N ASP A 67 -4.77 -8.03 -2.86
CA ASP A 67 -3.38 -7.66 -3.15
C ASP A 67 -2.72 -7.02 -1.93
N ILE A 68 -3.46 -6.17 -1.22
CA ILE A 68 -2.97 -5.55 0.01
C ILE A 68 -2.90 -6.58 1.13
N ALA A 69 -3.93 -7.40 1.26
CA ALA A 69 -3.99 -8.43 2.29
C ALA A 69 -2.83 -9.42 2.16
N ALA A 70 -2.47 -9.81 0.94
CA ALA A 70 -1.34 -10.71 0.70
C ALA A 70 -0.02 -10.12 1.19
N ALA A 71 0.21 -8.84 0.92
CA ALA A 71 1.41 -8.15 1.39
C ALA A 71 1.45 -8.09 2.92
N CYS A 72 0.33 -7.74 3.54
CA CYS A 72 0.24 -7.67 5.00
C CYS A 72 0.45 -9.05 5.63
N ALA A 73 -0.16 -10.09 5.05
CA ALA A 73 -0.01 -11.45 5.55
C ALA A 73 1.46 -11.91 5.53
N PHE A 74 2.17 -11.58 4.46
CA PHE A 74 3.60 -11.90 4.38
C PHE A 74 4.39 -11.14 5.45
N LEU A 75 4.16 -9.83 5.58
CA LEU A 75 4.92 -8.98 6.51
C LEU A 75 4.71 -9.35 7.98
N VAL A 76 3.56 -9.93 8.34
CA VAL A 76 3.32 -10.36 9.72
C VAL A 76 3.72 -11.82 9.95
N SER A 77 4.21 -12.52 8.93
CA SER A 77 4.65 -13.90 9.06
C SER A 77 6.04 -13.97 9.72
N GLU A 78 6.37 -15.13 10.27
CA GLU A 78 7.69 -15.35 10.84
C GLU A 78 8.80 -15.23 9.81
N GLU A 79 8.50 -15.58 8.56
CA GLU A 79 9.45 -15.51 7.46
C GLU A 79 9.90 -14.08 7.18
N ALA A 80 9.09 -13.09 7.52
CA ALA A 80 9.40 -11.68 7.33
C ALA A 80 10.07 -11.04 8.56
N GLY A 81 10.60 -11.84 9.47
CA GLY A 81 11.14 -11.35 10.75
C GLY A 81 12.34 -10.42 10.64
N TYR A 82 13.00 -10.36 9.50
CA TYR A 82 14.14 -9.46 9.28
C TYR A 82 13.74 -8.19 8.50
N ILE A 83 12.46 -8.01 8.22
CA ILE A 83 11.91 -6.86 7.50
C ILE A 83 11.24 -5.93 8.50
N THR A 84 11.80 -4.74 8.67
CA THR A 84 11.21 -3.71 9.52
C THR A 84 11.64 -2.32 9.04
N GLY A 85 10.85 -1.31 9.35
CA GLY A 85 11.13 0.07 8.96
C GLY A 85 10.95 0.33 7.47
N GLN A 86 10.27 -0.55 6.75
CA GLN A 86 10.14 -0.44 5.31
C GLN A 86 8.78 0.12 4.89
N ILE A 87 8.81 0.84 3.78
CA ILE A 87 7.61 1.35 3.14
C ILE A 87 7.39 0.46 1.93
N PHE A 88 6.45 -0.46 2.06
CA PHE A 88 6.23 -1.54 1.10
C PHE A 88 5.06 -1.18 0.19
N GLY A 89 5.34 -0.49 -0.91
CA GLY A 89 4.30 -0.02 -1.83
C GLY A 89 3.64 -1.18 -2.58
N VAL A 90 2.32 -1.21 -2.57
CA VAL A 90 1.52 -2.19 -3.33
C VAL A 90 0.63 -1.39 -4.26
N ASN A 91 1.17 -1.00 -5.40
CA ASN A 91 0.57 0.00 -6.28
C ASN A 91 0.67 -0.34 -7.78
N GLY A 92 1.00 -1.58 -8.11
CA GLY A 92 1.11 -2.01 -9.52
C GLY A 92 2.25 -1.34 -10.28
N GLY A 93 3.23 -0.78 -9.58
CA GLY A 93 4.35 -0.07 -10.19
C GLY A 93 4.12 1.42 -10.36
N ARG A 94 2.96 1.91 -9.99
CA ARG A 94 2.65 3.34 -10.04
C ARG A 94 3.47 4.07 -8.97
N ASN A 95 3.96 5.26 -9.28
CA ASN A 95 4.83 6.03 -8.38
C ASN A 95 6.20 5.37 -8.15
N THR A 96 6.62 4.58 -9.11
CA THR A 96 7.95 3.95 -9.04
C THR A 96 9.08 4.94 -9.34
#